data_e0ff6e837318ed41a1236506b5a7f4ec
#
_entry.id   e0ff6e837318ed41a1236506b5a7f4ec
#
_cell.length_a   1.000
_cell.length_b   1.000
_cell.length_c   1.000
_cell.angle_alpha   90.00
_cell.angle_beta   90.00
_cell.angle_gamma   90.00
#
_symmetry.space_group_name_H-M   'P 1'
#
loop_
_entity.id
_entity.type
_entity.pdbx_description
1 polymer ?
#
loop_
_entity_poly.entity_id
_entity_poly.type
_entity_poly.pdbx_seq_one_letter_code
_entity_poly.pdbx_strand_id
1 'polypeptide(L)'
;MPKGKAIVYFCQNCGYESAKWMGQCPACHEWNTFVEEPAAPAKTAAKGTGRPTAGVVQWESLGVTKKGVSGSAAGGAGSHAVGRALPLKNITVTDSDRMSTGIKELDRVLGGGLVQGSLILVGGDPGIGKSTLLLQVCRNLTTTGSGGSGAAAFEDAVSETGGKKTAEHKTTRLNTAGRNHDMKAPEDDSQEAVRVLYVSGEESQQQIKLRANRMGDFGDSLLLLCETNLADVQEAIVRLQPQVVIIDSIQTMYNENVASAPGSVSQVRETTGVLLQLAKGLGVTIFIVGHVTKEGAVAGPRVLEHMVDTVLYFEGDRHASYRILHGVKNRFGSTDEIGVFEMKESGLCEVPNPSEFMLDGRPEGASGSVVACSMEGTRPILIEVQALTARSNLAYPRRTTDGADNNRVNLLLAVLERRLGFRLSDMDVYVNIAGGVRLREPAVDLGIVVAVISSFKDIVIDEKTLVFGEVGLSGEIRSVSQAPLRVKEAVKLGFTTVILPQACMRSVGKADGIRLIGVRNVRDLVNALT
;
A
#
# COMPACT_ATOMS: atom_id res chain seq x y z
N MET A 1 15.33 -7.07 52.14
CA MET A 1 15.43 -7.68 50.80
C MET A 1 14.72 -6.77 49.81
N PRO A 2 15.33 -6.30 48.72
CA PRO A 2 14.66 -5.45 47.77
C PRO A 2 13.55 -6.27 47.07
N LYS A 3 12.32 -5.76 47.06
CA LYS A 3 11.20 -6.33 46.33
C LYS A 3 11.58 -6.38 44.84
N GLY A 4 11.70 -7.59 44.29
CA GLY A 4 11.97 -7.78 42.85
C GLY A 4 10.97 -6.99 42.00
N LYS A 5 11.45 -6.36 40.95
CA LYS A 5 10.60 -5.70 39.94
C LYS A 5 9.64 -6.75 39.40
N ALA A 6 8.34 -6.46 39.40
CA ALA A 6 7.38 -7.33 38.75
C ALA A 6 7.71 -7.36 37.25
N ILE A 7 7.72 -8.54 36.67
CA ILE A 7 8.02 -8.79 35.25
C ILE A 7 6.72 -9.18 34.57
N VAL A 8 6.48 -8.66 33.38
CA VAL A 8 5.35 -9.02 32.52
C VAL A 8 5.91 -9.50 31.18
N TYR A 9 5.29 -10.50 30.60
CA TYR A 9 5.67 -11.07 29.31
C TYR A 9 4.67 -10.65 28.25
N PHE A 10 5.17 -10.08 27.14
CA PHE A 10 4.34 -9.64 26.01
C PHE A 10 4.62 -10.51 24.78
N CYS A 11 3.56 -10.92 24.10
CA CYS A 11 3.68 -11.56 22.79
C CYS A 11 4.05 -10.50 21.74
N GLN A 12 5.20 -10.64 21.09
CA GLN A 12 5.67 -9.72 20.05
C GLN A 12 4.77 -9.69 18.81
N ASN A 13 4.03 -10.77 18.57
CA ASN A 13 3.19 -10.89 17.38
C ASN A 13 1.81 -10.21 17.55
N CYS A 14 1.16 -10.35 18.73
CA CYS A 14 -0.19 -9.84 18.94
C CYS A 14 -0.35 -8.92 20.16
N GLY A 15 0.70 -8.69 20.94
CA GLY A 15 0.65 -7.85 22.15
C GLY A 15 -0.07 -8.46 23.35
N TYR A 16 -0.37 -9.78 23.33
CA TYR A 16 -0.99 -10.47 24.46
C TYR A 16 -0.07 -10.42 25.70
N GLU A 17 -0.63 -10.01 26.84
CA GLU A 17 0.10 -9.87 28.11
C GLU A 17 -0.07 -11.12 28.98
N SER A 18 1.02 -11.57 29.60
CA SER A 18 1.03 -12.67 30.55
C SER A 18 1.95 -12.38 31.73
N ALA A 19 1.55 -12.79 32.94
CA ALA A 19 2.40 -12.75 34.13
C ALA A 19 3.48 -13.85 34.12
N LYS A 20 3.44 -14.78 33.17
CA LYS A 20 4.38 -15.89 33.03
C LYS A 20 4.77 -16.07 31.57
N TRP A 21 6.01 -16.46 31.35
CA TRP A 21 6.44 -16.87 30.02
C TRP A 21 5.69 -18.14 29.57
N MET A 22 5.23 -18.14 28.32
CA MET A 22 4.55 -19.28 27.70
C MET A 22 5.21 -19.57 26.36
N GLY A 23 5.41 -20.85 26.02
CA GLY A 23 6.02 -21.26 24.76
C GLY A 23 5.14 -20.95 23.54
N GLN A 24 3.81 -20.98 23.71
CA GLN A 24 2.83 -20.66 22.67
C GLN A 24 1.89 -19.55 23.19
N CYS A 25 1.64 -18.55 22.36
CA CYS A 25 0.72 -17.48 22.69
C CYS A 25 -0.74 -17.96 22.60
N PRO A 26 -1.57 -17.82 23.64
CA PRO A 26 -2.96 -18.27 23.61
C PRO A 26 -3.86 -17.41 22.71
N ALA A 27 -3.43 -16.21 22.32
CA ALA A 27 -4.20 -15.30 21.49
C ALA A 27 -3.93 -15.49 19.98
N CYS A 28 -2.66 -15.61 19.57
CA CYS A 28 -2.28 -15.75 18.16
C CYS A 28 -1.73 -17.14 17.79
N HIS A 29 -1.58 -18.03 18.77
CA HIS A 29 -1.06 -19.41 18.63
C HIS A 29 0.36 -19.55 18.08
N GLU A 30 1.12 -18.44 17.98
CA GLU A 30 2.53 -18.46 17.59
C GLU A 30 3.43 -18.93 18.72
N TRP A 31 4.54 -19.62 18.36
CA TRP A 31 5.50 -20.17 19.30
C TRP A 31 6.68 -19.21 19.54
N ASN A 32 7.17 -19.19 20.77
CA ASN A 32 8.38 -18.46 21.20
C ASN A 32 8.33 -16.94 20.93
N THR A 33 7.15 -16.34 21.06
CA THR A 33 6.91 -14.91 20.77
C THR A 33 6.88 -14.02 22.02
N PHE A 34 7.05 -14.58 23.22
CA PHE A 34 7.03 -13.81 24.46
C PHE A 34 8.38 -13.18 24.79
N VAL A 35 8.36 -11.87 25.06
CA VAL A 35 9.49 -11.06 25.53
C VAL A 35 9.20 -10.57 26.93
N GLU A 36 10.25 -10.51 27.73
CA GLU A 36 10.21 -10.02 29.10
C GLU A 36 10.32 -8.49 29.13
N GLU A 37 9.36 -7.83 29.79
CA GLU A 37 9.41 -6.39 30.04
C GLU A 37 9.17 -6.10 31.52
N PRO A 38 9.85 -5.07 32.11
CA PRO A 38 9.58 -4.66 33.46
C PRO A 38 8.16 -4.13 33.60
N ALA A 39 7.38 -4.69 34.52
CA ALA A 39 6.06 -4.16 34.83
C ALA A 39 6.15 -2.71 35.32
N ALA A 40 5.27 -1.84 34.81
CA ALA A 40 5.18 -0.46 35.30
C ALA A 40 4.99 -0.44 36.83
N PRO A 41 5.72 0.39 37.57
CA PRO A 41 5.58 0.46 39.01
C PRO A 41 4.15 0.82 39.38
N ALA A 42 3.50 -0.02 40.18
CA ALA A 42 2.18 0.28 40.73
C ALA A 42 2.31 1.57 41.54
N LYS A 43 1.83 2.69 41.00
CA LYS A 43 1.75 3.96 41.74
C LYS A 43 0.88 3.70 42.96
N THR A 44 1.46 3.82 44.15
CA THR A 44 0.76 3.80 45.44
C THR A 44 -0.40 4.80 45.36
N ALA A 45 -1.60 4.30 45.56
CA ALA A 45 -2.82 5.09 45.52
C ALA A 45 -2.77 6.21 46.56
N ALA A 46 -2.43 7.43 46.15
CA ALA A 46 -2.78 8.63 46.89
C ALA A 46 -4.31 8.74 46.84
N LYS A 47 -4.96 8.75 48.01
CA LYS A 47 -6.40 9.02 48.14
C LYS A 47 -6.65 10.45 47.64
N GLY A 48 -7.36 10.58 46.53
CA GLY A 48 -7.87 11.85 46.03
C GLY A 48 -7.57 12.06 44.55
N THR A 49 -8.65 12.06 43.77
CA THR A 49 -8.77 12.43 42.35
C THR A 49 -8.23 11.45 41.33
N GLY A 50 -9.11 11.10 40.45
CA GLY A 50 -9.06 10.33 39.20
C GLY A 50 -7.70 9.80 38.72
N ARG A 51 -7.60 8.50 38.64
CA ARG A 51 -6.47 7.71 38.14
C ARG A 51 -6.17 8.10 36.69
N PRO A 52 -5.01 8.72 36.34
CA PRO A 52 -4.58 8.77 34.96
C PRO A 52 -4.21 7.35 34.53
N THR A 53 -5.03 6.73 33.70
CA THR A 53 -4.66 5.50 32.99
C THR A 53 -3.64 5.90 31.92
N ALA A 54 -2.47 5.27 31.90
CA ALA A 54 -1.54 5.36 30.79
C ALA A 54 -2.34 5.13 29.51
N GLY A 55 -2.11 5.94 28.46
CA GLY A 55 -2.86 5.84 27.20
C GLY A 55 -4.14 6.69 27.11
N VAL A 56 -4.44 7.56 28.09
CA VAL A 56 -5.59 8.49 28.02
C VAL A 56 -5.10 9.92 27.83
N VAL A 57 -5.61 10.59 26.80
CA VAL A 57 -5.35 12.02 26.59
C VAL A 57 -6.01 12.83 27.69
N GLN A 58 -5.23 13.64 28.41
CA GLN A 58 -5.73 14.57 29.44
C GLN A 58 -6.09 15.90 28.76
N TRP A 59 -7.29 15.99 28.20
CA TRP A 59 -7.77 17.17 27.47
C TRP A 59 -7.70 18.47 28.29
N GLU A 60 -7.93 18.39 29.61
CA GLU A 60 -7.89 19.54 30.52
C GLU A 60 -6.47 20.10 30.69
N SER A 61 -5.45 19.23 30.73
CA SER A 61 -4.04 19.67 30.82
C SER A 61 -3.53 20.28 29.53
N LEU A 62 -4.16 19.95 28.39
CA LEU A 62 -3.87 20.54 27.08
C LEU A 62 -4.66 21.83 26.80
N GLY A 63 -5.40 22.35 27.79
CA GLY A 63 -6.22 23.56 27.64
C GLY A 63 -7.50 23.37 26.81
N VAL A 64 -7.82 22.13 26.43
CA VAL A 64 -9.04 21.79 25.69
C VAL A 64 -10.16 21.50 26.69
N THR A 65 -10.95 22.49 27.01
CA THR A 65 -12.16 22.29 27.84
C THR A 65 -13.25 21.65 27.00
N LYS A 66 -14.04 20.70 27.58
CA LYS A 66 -15.21 20.07 26.94
C LYS A 66 -16.23 21.07 26.38
N LYS A 67 -16.16 22.36 26.78
CA LYS A 67 -16.96 23.48 26.26
C LYS A 67 -16.36 24.15 25.03
N GLY A 68 -15.07 24.01 24.74
CA GLY A 68 -14.38 24.67 23.61
C GLY A 68 -14.67 24.03 22.26
N VAL A 69 -15.35 22.88 22.23
CA VAL A 69 -15.82 22.22 20.99
C VAL A 69 -17.21 22.71 20.55
N SER A 70 -17.84 23.63 21.32
CA SER A 70 -19.09 24.30 20.93
C SER A 70 -18.82 25.77 20.53
N GLY A 71 -17.92 25.98 19.55
CA GLY A 71 -17.74 27.29 18.92
C GLY A 71 -18.81 27.51 17.86
N SER A 72 -19.64 28.50 18.10
CA SER A 72 -20.56 29.23 17.23
C SER A 72 -20.87 28.63 15.85
N ALA A 73 -22.10 28.14 15.72
CA ALA A 73 -22.74 27.86 14.46
C ALA A 73 -22.82 29.13 13.60
N ALA A 74 -22.06 29.13 12.51
CA ALA A 74 -22.35 29.84 11.29
C ALA A 74 -21.70 29.06 10.16
N GLY A 75 -22.49 28.20 9.48
CA GLY A 75 -22.24 27.68 8.16
C GLY A 75 -20.97 26.82 8.00
N GLY A 76 -21.03 25.53 8.30
CA GLY A 76 -19.94 24.59 8.01
C GLY A 76 -20.15 23.27 8.74
N ALA A 77 -20.34 22.19 8.00
CA ALA A 77 -20.52 20.83 8.51
C ALA A 77 -19.42 20.43 9.50
N GLY A 78 -19.77 19.85 10.67
CA GLY A 78 -18.90 18.97 11.39
C GLY A 78 -18.45 19.34 12.80
N SER A 79 -19.33 19.83 13.68
CA SER A 79 -19.05 19.80 15.12
C SER A 79 -19.40 18.44 15.71
N HIS A 80 -18.42 17.52 15.84
CA HIS A 80 -18.59 16.30 16.59
C HIS A 80 -18.69 16.61 18.09
N ALA A 81 -19.92 16.68 18.60
CA ALA A 81 -20.19 16.70 20.05
C ALA A 81 -19.76 15.36 20.64
N VAL A 82 -18.60 15.32 21.29
CA VAL A 82 -18.08 14.13 21.98
C VAL A 82 -19.11 13.67 23.02
N GLY A 83 -19.68 12.48 22.81
CA GLY A 83 -20.49 11.78 23.81
C GLY A 83 -22.01 11.88 23.67
N ARG A 84 -22.57 12.45 22.60
CA ARG A 84 -24.04 12.45 22.38
C ARG A 84 -24.43 11.37 21.38
N ALA A 85 -25.25 10.41 21.79
CA ALA A 85 -25.83 9.43 20.86
C ALA A 85 -26.74 10.14 19.84
N LEU A 86 -26.47 9.95 18.57
CA LEU A 86 -27.27 10.46 17.47
C LEU A 86 -27.86 9.30 16.68
N PRO A 87 -29.11 9.40 16.20
CA PRO A 87 -29.64 8.42 15.26
C PRO A 87 -28.81 8.37 13.97
N LEU A 88 -28.47 7.20 13.47
CA LEU A 88 -27.65 7.00 12.27
C LEU A 88 -28.17 7.80 11.05
N LYS A 89 -29.50 7.89 10.89
CA LYS A 89 -30.15 8.64 9.81
C LYS A 89 -29.91 10.16 9.85
N ASN A 90 -29.45 10.70 11.00
CA ASN A 90 -29.15 12.12 11.16
C ASN A 90 -27.66 12.43 10.92
N ILE A 91 -26.86 11.41 10.62
CA ILE A 91 -25.46 11.54 10.27
C ILE A 91 -25.40 11.61 8.74
N THR A 92 -25.09 12.78 8.21
CA THR A 92 -24.84 12.96 6.77
C THR A 92 -23.36 12.75 6.50
N VAL A 93 -23.04 11.82 5.60
CA VAL A 93 -21.71 11.61 5.06
C VAL A 93 -21.78 11.92 3.58
N THR A 94 -20.93 12.82 3.12
CA THR A 94 -20.82 13.17 1.70
C THR A 94 -19.52 12.55 1.14
N ASP A 95 -19.48 12.24 -0.14
CA ASP A 95 -18.25 11.77 -0.79
C ASP A 95 -17.14 12.84 -0.77
N SER A 96 -17.50 14.10 -0.54
CA SER A 96 -16.58 15.23 -0.32
C SER A 96 -15.83 15.19 1.02
N ASP A 97 -16.17 14.27 1.94
CA ASP A 97 -15.49 14.15 3.24
C ASP A 97 -14.13 13.43 3.13
N ARG A 98 -13.67 13.10 1.92
CA ARG A 98 -12.36 12.51 1.66
C ARG A 98 -11.41 13.53 1.06
N MET A 99 -10.21 13.62 1.64
CA MET A 99 -9.13 14.46 1.15
C MET A 99 -8.21 13.63 0.24
N SER A 100 -8.00 14.03 -1.01
CA SER A 100 -7.02 13.39 -1.89
C SER A 100 -5.60 13.65 -1.40
N THR A 101 -4.76 12.64 -1.45
CA THR A 101 -3.32 12.75 -1.16
C THR A 101 -2.54 13.37 -2.32
N GLY A 102 -3.19 13.58 -3.46
CA GLY A 102 -2.55 13.97 -4.71
C GLY A 102 -1.74 12.84 -5.36
N ILE A 103 -1.86 11.61 -4.87
CA ILE A 103 -1.22 10.40 -5.38
C ILE A 103 -2.33 9.37 -5.66
N LYS A 104 -2.67 9.17 -6.94
CA LYS A 104 -3.82 8.33 -7.35
C LYS A 104 -3.69 6.88 -6.90
N GLU A 105 -2.49 6.32 -6.97
CA GLU A 105 -2.23 4.94 -6.55
C GLU A 105 -2.37 4.79 -5.02
N LEU A 106 -2.02 5.81 -4.22
CA LEU A 106 -2.26 5.82 -2.78
C LEU A 106 -3.75 6.02 -2.46
N ASP A 107 -4.41 6.99 -3.12
CA ASP A 107 -5.83 7.25 -2.91
C ASP A 107 -6.68 6.02 -3.24
N ARG A 108 -6.31 5.24 -4.27
CA ARG A 108 -6.95 3.96 -4.59
C ARG A 108 -6.89 2.98 -3.43
N VAL A 109 -5.71 2.76 -2.85
CA VAL A 109 -5.53 1.81 -1.73
C VAL A 109 -6.24 2.30 -0.48
N LEU A 110 -6.32 3.62 -0.29
CA LEU A 110 -7.09 4.24 0.79
C LEU A 110 -8.61 4.17 0.58
N GLY A 111 -9.08 3.79 -0.62
CA GLY A 111 -10.50 3.72 -0.96
C GLY A 111 -11.08 5.08 -1.37
N GLY A 112 -10.25 5.96 -1.98
CA GLY A 112 -10.65 7.25 -2.53
C GLY A 112 -10.08 8.47 -1.78
N GLY A 113 -9.09 8.29 -0.91
CA GLY A 113 -8.43 9.36 -0.18
C GLY A 113 -8.50 9.25 1.35
N LEU A 114 -7.99 10.26 2.02
CA LEU A 114 -7.91 10.34 3.48
C LEU A 114 -9.28 10.61 4.10
N VAL A 115 -9.61 9.87 5.14
CA VAL A 115 -10.81 10.10 5.95
C VAL A 115 -10.42 10.89 7.20
N GLN A 116 -11.09 11.99 7.45
CA GLN A 116 -10.85 12.84 8.62
C GLN A 116 -10.92 12.06 9.94
N GLY A 117 -9.96 12.29 10.83
CA GLY A 117 -9.89 11.60 12.12
C GLY A 117 -9.49 10.13 12.02
N SER A 118 -8.94 9.68 10.88
CA SER A 118 -8.42 8.32 10.72
C SER A 118 -6.98 8.18 11.22
N LEU A 119 -6.65 6.96 11.68
CA LEU A 119 -5.31 6.55 12.05
C LEU A 119 -4.82 5.50 11.06
N ILE A 120 -3.75 5.82 10.32
CA ILE A 120 -3.25 5.03 9.19
C ILE A 120 -1.84 4.55 9.53
N LEU A 121 -1.61 3.23 9.51
CA LEU A 121 -0.30 2.62 9.68
C LEU A 121 0.32 2.33 8.31
N VAL A 122 1.55 2.79 8.10
CA VAL A 122 2.37 2.47 6.93
C VAL A 122 3.55 1.60 7.37
N GLY A 123 3.48 0.31 7.07
CA GLY A 123 4.50 -0.69 7.39
C GLY A 123 5.36 -1.07 6.18
N GLY A 124 6.44 -1.78 6.43
CA GLY A 124 7.35 -2.31 5.39
C GLY A 124 8.81 -2.27 5.80
N ASP A 125 9.67 -2.90 5.00
CA ASP A 125 11.10 -3.01 5.27
C ASP A 125 11.77 -1.62 5.36
N PRO A 126 12.86 -1.48 6.13
CA PRO A 126 13.66 -0.26 6.15
C PRO A 126 14.20 0.07 4.75
N GLY A 127 14.11 1.35 4.35
CA GLY A 127 14.59 1.81 3.03
C GLY A 127 13.67 1.50 1.85
N ILE A 128 12.46 0.93 2.07
CA ILE A 128 11.51 0.62 0.98
C ILE A 128 10.85 1.86 0.36
N GLY A 129 10.87 3.01 1.04
CA GLY A 129 10.28 4.27 0.54
C GLY A 129 9.14 4.85 1.36
N LYS A 130 8.81 4.32 2.56
CA LYS A 130 7.70 4.80 3.40
C LYS A 130 7.75 6.30 3.68
N SER A 131 8.86 6.76 4.25
CA SER A 131 9.06 8.19 4.57
C SER A 131 9.11 9.07 3.32
N THR A 132 9.55 8.52 2.17
CA THR A 132 9.55 9.20 0.88
C THR A 132 8.13 9.44 0.39
N LEU A 133 7.27 8.40 0.41
CA LEU A 133 5.87 8.52 0.05
C LEU A 133 5.15 9.56 0.90
N LEU A 134 5.34 9.49 2.23
CA LEU A 134 4.64 10.40 3.14
C LEU A 134 5.13 11.85 2.99
N LEU A 135 6.41 12.05 2.69
CA LEU A 135 6.92 13.39 2.39
C LEU A 135 6.34 13.94 1.07
N GLN A 136 6.13 13.09 0.05
CA GLN A 136 5.42 13.47 -1.18
C GLN A 136 3.94 13.81 -0.92
N VAL A 137 3.26 13.06 -0.04
CA VAL A 137 1.90 13.39 0.42
C VAL A 137 1.90 14.78 1.08
N CYS A 138 2.87 15.07 1.98
CA CYS A 138 2.99 16.40 2.59
C CYS A 138 3.12 17.49 1.53
N ARG A 139 4.00 17.29 0.54
CA ARG A 139 4.18 18.24 -0.56
C ARG A 139 2.87 18.52 -1.27
N ASN A 140 2.20 17.46 -1.72
CA ASN A 140 0.97 17.61 -2.50
C ASN A 140 -0.13 18.33 -1.70
N LEU A 141 -0.34 17.93 -0.43
CA LEU A 141 -1.34 18.54 0.44
C LEU A 141 -1.09 20.03 0.72
N THR A 142 0.19 20.43 0.79
CA THR A 142 0.55 21.83 1.12
C THR A 142 0.69 22.73 -0.09
N THR A 143 0.82 22.18 -1.31
CA THR A 143 0.93 22.95 -2.55
C THR A 143 -0.39 23.14 -3.30
N THR A 144 -1.41 22.33 -3.06
CA THR A 144 -2.73 22.43 -3.74
C THR A 144 -3.52 23.69 -3.44
N GLY A 145 -3.08 24.52 -2.47
CA GLY A 145 -3.70 25.84 -2.18
C GLY A 145 -3.20 27.02 -3.03
N SER A 146 -2.12 26.87 -3.79
CA SER A 146 -1.62 27.90 -4.71
C SER A 146 -2.02 27.53 -6.13
N GLY A 147 -3.11 28.11 -6.63
CA GLY A 147 -3.69 27.83 -7.94
C GLY A 147 -2.67 27.75 -9.06
N GLY A 148 -2.56 26.55 -9.67
CA GLY A 148 -1.69 26.32 -10.80
C GLY A 148 -1.79 24.86 -11.22
N SER A 149 -2.40 24.59 -12.37
CA SER A 149 -2.43 23.34 -13.09
C SER A 149 -1.02 22.76 -13.25
N GLY A 150 -0.61 21.87 -12.36
CA GLY A 150 0.68 21.20 -12.38
C GLY A 150 0.61 19.70 -12.71
N ALA A 151 -0.37 19.30 -13.51
CA ALA A 151 -0.51 17.90 -13.97
C ALA A 151 -0.33 17.79 -15.50
N ALA A 152 0.63 18.50 -16.08
CA ALA A 152 1.05 18.29 -17.48
C ALA A 152 2.33 19.07 -17.77
N ALA A 153 3.50 18.57 -17.40
CA ALA A 153 4.77 18.98 -18.02
C ALA A 153 5.92 18.09 -17.53
N PHE A 154 5.95 16.83 -17.94
CA PHE A 154 7.17 16.03 -18.06
C PHE A 154 6.98 15.04 -19.21
N GLU A 155 6.73 15.61 -20.42
CA GLU A 155 7.04 14.94 -21.67
C GLU A 155 7.89 15.88 -22.52
N ASP A 156 8.98 15.34 -23.05
CA ASP A 156 9.82 15.88 -24.12
C ASP A 156 10.74 17.06 -23.83
N ALA A 157 11.93 16.73 -23.39
CA ALA A 157 13.14 17.50 -23.69
C ALA A 157 14.23 16.60 -24.28
N VAL A 158 13.99 16.12 -25.52
CA VAL A 158 15.10 15.66 -26.39
C VAL A 158 14.82 16.13 -27.81
N SER A 159 15.78 16.95 -28.30
CA SER A 159 16.06 17.33 -29.69
C SER A 159 15.00 18.09 -30.50
N GLU A 160 15.31 19.36 -30.82
CA GLU A 160 15.78 19.70 -32.17
C GLU A 160 16.33 21.12 -32.24
N THR A 161 17.53 21.18 -32.73
CA THR A 161 18.21 22.40 -33.15
C THR A 161 17.69 22.91 -34.49
N GLY A 162 17.47 24.20 -34.60
CA GLY A 162 17.62 24.90 -35.86
C GLY A 162 16.40 25.58 -36.45
N GLY A 163 16.42 26.90 -36.53
CA GLY A 163 15.58 27.62 -37.50
C GLY A 163 15.06 29.00 -37.05
N LYS A 164 15.87 30.02 -37.20
CA LYS A 164 15.44 31.44 -37.20
C LYS A 164 14.33 31.70 -38.20
N LYS A 165 13.31 32.50 -37.83
CA LYS A 165 12.81 33.61 -38.68
C LYS A 165 11.94 34.59 -37.89
N THR A 166 12.22 35.83 -38.17
CA THR A 166 11.79 37.15 -37.72
C THR A 166 10.37 37.55 -38.12
N ALA A 167 9.83 38.55 -37.34
CA ALA A 167 8.87 39.61 -37.68
C ALA A 167 7.39 39.22 -37.68
N GLU A 168 6.40 40.02 -37.21
CA GLU A 168 6.24 41.46 -37.08
C GLU A 168 4.98 41.78 -36.25
N HIS A 169 4.99 42.95 -35.66
CA HIS A 169 3.85 43.66 -35.00
C HIS A 169 2.56 43.71 -35.82
N LYS A 170 1.41 43.66 -35.14
CA LYS A 170 0.27 44.57 -35.42
C LYS A 170 -0.67 44.71 -34.22
N THR A 171 -0.65 45.86 -33.64
CA THR A 171 -1.67 46.48 -32.79
C THR A 171 -2.94 46.76 -33.58
N THR A 172 -4.12 46.44 -33.00
CA THR A 172 -5.36 47.17 -33.35
C THR A 172 -6.25 47.26 -32.11
N ARG A 173 -6.41 48.52 -31.62
CA ARG A 173 -7.47 48.94 -30.71
C ARG A 173 -8.77 49.03 -31.50
N LEU A 174 -9.91 48.66 -30.88
CA LEU A 174 -11.19 49.32 -31.10
C LEU A 174 -12.13 49.11 -29.90
N ASN A 175 -12.62 50.26 -29.40
CA ASN A 175 -13.68 50.43 -28.42
C ASN A 175 -15.04 49.97 -28.98
N THR A 176 -15.99 49.54 -28.15
CA THR A 176 -17.24 50.23 -27.82
C THR A 176 -18.19 49.41 -26.95
N ALA A 177 -18.59 50.06 -25.85
CA ALA A 177 -19.95 50.22 -25.29
C ALA A 177 -20.83 49.00 -24.93
N GLY A 178 -20.98 48.77 -23.64
CA GLY A 178 -22.28 48.79 -22.96
C GLY A 178 -23.19 47.55 -23.07
N ARG A 179 -23.26 46.80 -21.96
CA ARG A 179 -24.52 46.28 -21.40
C ARG A 179 -24.25 45.73 -19.99
N ASN A 180 -24.90 46.33 -18.99
CA ASN A 180 -25.01 45.82 -17.65
C ASN A 180 -25.69 44.45 -17.69
N HIS A 181 -24.99 43.42 -17.23
CA HIS A 181 -25.58 42.21 -16.70
C HIS A 181 -24.95 42.03 -15.32
N ASP A 182 -25.78 41.96 -14.30
CA ASP A 182 -25.42 41.52 -12.96
C ASP A 182 -24.70 40.19 -13.03
N MET A 183 -23.38 40.23 -13.04
CA MET A 183 -22.54 39.04 -12.82
C MET A 183 -22.42 38.88 -11.30
N LYS A 184 -23.15 37.91 -10.73
CA LYS A 184 -22.82 37.28 -9.48
C LYS A 184 -21.31 37.02 -9.50
N ALA A 185 -20.60 37.58 -8.50
CA ALA A 185 -19.18 37.25 -8.31
C ALA A 185 -18.99 35.74 -8.25
N PRO A 186 -17.98 35.18 -8.92
CA PRO A 186 -17.63 33.77 -8.67
C PRO A 186 -17.27 33.66 -7.19
N GLU A 187 -17.93 32.72 -6.52
CA GLU A 187 -17.57 32.32 -5.17
C GLU A 187 -16.10 31.90 -5.27
N ASP A 188 -15.26 32.56 -4.51
CA ASP A 188 -13.82 32.35 -4.41
C ASP A 188 -13.61 30.98 -3.69
N ASP A 189 -13.55 29.94 -4.48
CA ASP A 189 -13.26 28.57 -4.04
C ASP A 189 -11.73 28.42 -3.82
N SER A 190 -11.15 29.37 -3.08
CA SER A 190 -9.78 29.28 -2.59
C SER A 190 -9.76 28.19 -1.51
N GLN A 191 -9.53 26.93 -1.92
CA GLN A 191 -9.25 25.85 -0.99
C GLN A 191 -8.04 26.25 -0.14
N GLU A 192 -8.29 26.51 1.13
CA GLU A 192 -7.27 26.85 2.13
C GLU A 192 -6.21 25.71 2.14
N ALA A 193 -4.93 26.06 2.03
CA ALA A 193 -3.84 25.08 2.02
C ALA A 193 -3.87 24.21 3.28
N VAL A 194 -3.80 22.89 3.11
CA VAL A 194 -3.84 21.92 4.22
C VAL A 194 -2.63 22.09 5.12
N ARG A 195 -2.84 22.30 6.42
CA ARG A 195 -1.76 22.35 7.40
C ARG A 195 -1.32 20.94 7.78
N VAL A 196 -0.05 20.61 7.55
CA VAL A 196 0.55 19.32 7.82
C VAL A 196 1.64 19.45 8.87
N LEU A 197 1.64 18.57 9.88
CA LEU A 197 2.72 18.45 10.87
C LEU A 197 3.46 17.13 10.65
N TYR A 198 4.74 17.22 10.28
CA TYR A 198 5.63 16.08 10.16
C TYR A 198 6.49 15.97 11.41
N VAL A 199 6.29 14.91 12.20
CA VAL A 199 7.05 14.59 13.41
C VAL A 199 8.08 13.52 13.08
N SER A 200 9.35 13.82 13.29
CA SER A 200 10.45 12.89 13.07
C SER A 200 11.17 12.58 14.39
N GLY A 201 11.27 11.30 14.71
CA GLY A 201 12.09 10.82 15.83
C GLY A 201 13.43 10.22 15.41
N GLU A 202 13.70 10.10 14.09
CA GLU A 202 14.92 9.47 13.56
C GLU A 202 15.83 10.46 12.82
N GLU A 203 15.24 11.39 12.08
CA GLU A 203 16.00 12.32 11.23
C GLU A 203 15.91 13.75 11.77
N SER A 204 17.02 14.49 11.64
CA SER A 204 17.03 15.92 11.92
C SER A 204 16.32 16.73 10.85
N GLN A 205 15.89 17.97 11.18
CA GLN A 205 15.28 18.90 10.23
C GLN A 205 16.12 19.10 8.97
N GLN A 206 17.45 19.14 9.11
CA GLN A 206 18.38 19.31 7.98
C GLN A 206 18.38 18.11 7.06
N GLN A 207 18.37 16.89 7.60
CA GLN A 207 18.31 15.65 6.82
C GLN A 207 16.99 15.54 6.04
N ILE A 208 15.87 15.85 6.70
CA ILE A 208 14.56 15.88 6.04
C ILE A 208 14.55 16.94 4.92
N LYS A 209 15.11 18.15 5.17
CA LYS A 209 15.19 19.20 4.15
C LYS A 209 16.04 18.79 2.96
N LEU A 210 17.18 18.13 3.16
CA LEU A 210 18.02 17.61 2.07
C LEU A 210 17.28 16.60 1.20
N ARG A 211 16.45 15.74 1.81
CA ARG A 211 15.59 14.79 1.11
C ARG A 211 14.45 15.49 0.36
N ALA A 212 13.79 16.44 1.03
CA ALA A 212 12.72 17.24 0.45
C ALA A 212 13.16 18.01 -0.81
N ASN A 213 14.36 18.57 -0.81
CA ASN A 213 14.90 19.32 -1.95
C ASN A 213 15.00 18.50 -3.27
N ARG A 214 15.03 17.16 -3.19
CA ARG A 214 15.01 16.28 -4.38
C ARG A 214 13.61 16.12 -4.97
N MET A 215 12.57 16.43 -4.19
CA MET A 215 11.17 16.20 -4.56
C MET A 215 10.49 17.47 -5.08
N GLY A 216 11.16 18.61 -5.09
CA GLY A 216 10.63 19.90 -5.50
C GLY A 216 10.18 20.80 -4.34
N ASP A 217 9.34 21.77 -4.62
CA ASP A 217 8.91 22.78 -3.65
C ASP A 217 7.78 22.27 -2.74
N PHE A 218 7.78 22.76 -1.51
CA PHE A 218 6.79 22.48 -0.47
C PHE A 218 6.11 23.76 -0.05
N GLY A 219 4.82 23.70 0.26
CA GLY A 219 4.08 24.84 0.79
C GLY A 219 4.49 25.22 2.22
N ASP A 220 4.28 26.49 2.57
CA ASP A 220 4.61 27.02 3.91
C ASP A 220 3.76 26.39 5.04
N SER A 221 2.68 25.70 4.70
CA SER A 221 1.81 25.00 5.65
C SER A 221 2.37 23.63 6.12
N LEU A 222 3.55 23.18 5.62
CA LEU A 222 4.28 22.04 6.14
C LEU A 222 5.15 22.46 7.34
N LEU A 223 4.85 21.92 8.50
CA LEU A 223 5.58 22.15 9.75
C LEU A 223 6.38 20.91 10.11
N LEU A 224 7.68 21.09 10.45
CA LEU A 224 8.57 20.00 10.86
C LEU A 224 8.85 20.09 12.36
N LEU A 225 8.63 18.99 13.07
CA LEU A 225 8.96 18.83 14.50
C LEU A 225 9.88 17.60 14.68
N CYS A 226 11.10 17.82 15.17
CA CYS A 226 12.00 16.74 15.54
C CYS A 226 11.92 16.52 17.06
N GLU A 227 11.02 15.63 17.46
CA GLU A 227 10.71 15.35 18.86
C GLU A 227 10.28 13.88 19.01
N THR A 228 10.64 13.27 20.13
CA THR A 228 10.29 11.89 20.49
C THR A 228 9.37 11.81 21.69
N ASN A 229 9.31 12.87 22.51
CA ASN A 229 8.42 12.91 23.68
C ASN A 229 6.97 13.09 23.22
N LEU A 230 6.13 12.11 23.56
CA LEU A 230 4.72 12.12 23.17
C LEU A 230 3.94 13.32 23.75
N ALA A 231 4.31 13.81 24.93
CA ALA A 231 3.62 14.95 25.56
C ALA A 231 3.85 16.24 24.75
N ASP A 232 5.09 16.47 24.29
CA ASP A 232 5.44 17.64 23.46
C ASP A 232 4.79 17.57 22.08
N VAL A 233 4.70 16.35 21.51
CA VAL A 233 3.97 16.12 20.24
C VAL A 233 2.48 16.39 20.41
N GLN A 234 1.86 15.97 21.52
CA GLN A 234 0.45 16.26 21.82
C GLN A 234 0.20 17.77 21.93
N GLU A 235 1.05 18.49 22.68
CA GLU A 235 0.95 19.95 22.81
C GLU A 235 1.06 20.64 21.46
N ALA A 236 2.01 20.22 20.61
CA ALA A 236 2.18 20.76 19.28
C ALA A 236 0.92 20.53 18.40
N ILE A 237 0.33 19.32 18.41
CA ILE A 237 -0.90 19.01 17.67
C ILE A 237 -2.05 19.90 18.12
N VAL A 238 -2.26 20.07 19.41
CA VAL A 238 -3.34 20.91 19.96
C VAL A 238 -3.13 22.38 19.64
N ARG A 239 -1.89 22.88 19.76
CA ARG A 239 -1.55 24.29 19.49
C ARG A 239 -1.64 24.64 17.99
N LEU A 240 -1.12 23.76 17.12
CA LEU A 240 -1.00 24.04 15.69
C LEU A 240 -2.26 23.66 14.91
N GLN A 241 -3.12 22.79 15.47
CA GLN A 241 -4.34 22.27 14.85
C GLN A 241 -4.15 21.84 13.39
N PRO A 242 -3.20 20.92 13.10
CA PRO A 242 -3.00 20.43 11.74
C PRO A 242 -4.18 19.55 11.31
N GLN A 243 -4.49 19.50 10.01
CA GLN A 243 -5.44 18.54 9.45
C GLN A 243 -4.82 17.16 9.29
N VAL A 244 -3.50 17.10 9.02
CA VAL A 244 -2.76 15.85 8.84
C VAL A 244 -1.51 15.87 9.70
N VAL A 245 -1.22 14.76 10.38
CA VAL A 245 0.00 14.54 11.16
C VAL A 245 0.71 13.29 10.66
N ILE A 246 2.02 13.33 10.54
CA ILE A 246 2.86 12.17 10.22
C ILE A 246 3.80 11.92 11.40
N ILE A 247 3.84 10.69 11.88
CA ILE A 247 4.75 10.21 12.93
C ILE A 247 5.77 9.25 12.29
N ASP A 248 7.00 9.67 12.14
CA ASP A 248 8.09 8.90 11.51
C ASP A 248 9.29 8.75 12.47
N SER A 249 9.41 7.67 13.24
CA SER A 249 8.56 6.48 13.31
C SER A 249 7.93 6.31 14.69
N ILE A 250 6.93 5.43 14.80
CA ILE A 250 6.29 5.12 16.09
C ILE A 250 7.24 4.46 17.08
N GLN A 251 8.26 3.76 16.59
CA GLN A 251 9.24 3.06 17.42
C GLN A 251 10.15 4.01 18.21
N THR A 252 10.32 5.23 17.73
CA THR A 252 11.15 6.25 18.41
C THR A 252 10.38 7.07 19.43
N MET A 253 9.04 7.04 19.36
CA MET A 253 8.20 7.79 20.30
C MET A 253 8.32 7.27 21.72
N TYR A 254 8.35 8.18 22.68
CA TYR A 254 8.50 7.93 24.09
C TYR A 254 7.36 8.55 24.91
N ASN A 255 6.66 7.73 25.67
CA ASN A 255 5.67 8.15 26.65
C ASN A 255 6.25 7.97 28.06
N GLU A 256 6.47 9.06 28.77
CA GLU A 256 7.03 9.07 30.13
C GLU A 256 6.20 8.30 31.18
N ASN A 257 4.91 8.11 30.91
CA ASN A 257 4.02 7.34 31.78
C ASN A 257 4.19 5.82 31.67
N VAL A 258 5.00 5.35 30.70
CA VAL A 258 5.29 3.94 30.44
C VAL A 258 6.74 3.66 30.80
N ALA A 259 6.99 2.72 31.71
CA ALA A 259 8.32 2.47 32.24
C ALA A 259 9.27 1.71 31.28
N SER A 260 8.78 1.18 30.19
CA SER A 260 9.58 0.43 29.22
C SER A 260 10.32 1.35 28.24
N ALA A 261 11.35 0.80 27.57
CA ALA A 261 12.17 1.56 26.61
C ALA A 261 11.39 1.94 25.35
N PRO A 262 11.78 3.01 24.63
CA PRO A 262 11.27 3.31 23.31
C PRO A 262 11.37 2.10 22.37
N GLY A 263 10.37 1.89 21.50
CA GLY A 263 10.32 0.75 20.60
C GLY A 263 9.83 -0.57 21.23
N SER A 264 9.66 -0.64 22.54
CA SER A 264 9.03 -1.80 23.20
C SER A 264 7.54 -1.91 22.85
N VAL A 265 6.97 -3.11 22.98
CA VAL A 265 5.54 -3.37 22.67
C VAL A 265 4.64 -2.45 23.48
N SER A 266 4.94 -2.26 24.78
CA SER A 266 4.16 -1.40 25.67
C SER A 266 4.19 0.06 25.25
N GLN A 267 5.38 0.60 24.92
CA GLN A 267 5.54 1.99 24.47
C GLN A 267 4.77 2.22 23.15
N VAL A 268 4.98 1.36 22.17
CA VAL A 268 4.35 1.50 20.85
C VAL A 268 2.82 1.41 20.95
N ARG A 269 2.30 0.49 21.79
CA ARG A 269 0.87 0.32 22.00
C ARG A 269 0.21 1.51 22.70
N GLU A 270 0.79 1.95 23.82
CA GLU A 270 0.26 3.06 24.60
C GLU A 270 0.33 4.38 23.82
N THR A 271 1.44 4.64 23.13
CA THR A 271 1.59 5.80 22.23
C THR A 271 0.55 5.80 21.13
N THR A 272 0.34 4.64 20.48
CA THR A 272 -0.69 4.51 19.43
C THR A 272 -2.10 4.74 20.00
N GLY A 273 -2.38 4.27 21.23
CA GLY A 273 -3.64 4.53 21.92
C GLY A 273 -3.93 6.02 22.10
N VAL A 274 -2.91 6.77 22.50
CA VAL A 274 -2.99 8.24 22.66
C VAL A 274 -3.21 8.93 21.30
N LEU A 275 -2.44 8.56 20.26
CA LEU A 275 -2.58 9.11 18.91
C LEU A 275 -3.98 8.83 18.33
N LEU A 276 -4.55 7.63 18.59
CA LEU A 276 -5.92 7.31 18.20
C LEU A 276 -6.95 8.23 18.86
N GLN A 277 -6.78 8.53 20.17
CA GLN A 277 -7.68 9.45 20.85
C GLN A 277 -7.58 10.87 20.31
N LEU A 278 -6.35 11.35 19.99
CA LEU A 278 -6.14 12.64 19.33
C LEU A 278 -6.79 12.69 17.95
N ALA A 279 -6.58 11.66 17.14
CA ALA A 279 -7.19 11.56 15.81
C ALA A 279 -8.72 11.67 15.89
N LYS A 280 -9.36 10.86 16.74
CA LYS A 280 -10.83 10.83 16.89
C LYS A 280 -11.38 12.08 17.59
N GLY A 281 -10.64 12.62 18.58
CA GLY A 281 -11.11 13.76 19.38
C GLY A 281 -10.99 15.10 18.68
N LEU A 282 -9.95 15.29 17.88
CA LEU A 282 -9.69 16.54 17.16
C LEU A 282 -10.07 16.46 15.66
N GLY A 283 -10.43 15.28 15.16
CA GLY A 283 -10.70 15.10 13.72
C GLY A 283 -9.43 15.16 12.87
N VAL A 284 -8.26 14.92 13.43
CA VAL A 284 -6.97 14.98 12.72
C VAL A 284 -6.65 13.63 12.10
N THR A 285 -6.28 13.59 10.83
CA THR A 285 -5.78 12.36 10.18
C THR A 285 -4.33 12.14 10.56
N ILE A 286 -3.99 10.95 11.09
CA ILE A 286 -2.63 10.64 11.54
C ILE A 286 -2.08 9.46 10.78
N PHE A 287 -0.92 9.65 10.14
CA PHE A 287 -0.10 8.57 9.63
C PHE A 287 0.94 8.15 10.66
N ILE A 288 1.12 6.86 10.81
CA ILE A 288 2.16 6.26 11.65
C ILE A 288 3.06 5.41 10.76
N VAL A 289 4.36 5.70 10.75
CA VAL A 289 5.36 4.84 10.11
C VAL A 289 5.79 3.75 11.08
N GLY A 290 5.74 2.49 10.63
CA GLY A 290 6.22 1.33 11.36
C GLY A 290 7.28 0.55 10.59
N HIS A 291 8.40 0.20 11.25
CA HIS A 291 9.42 -0.66 10.66
C HIS A 291 9.16 -2.13 11.01
N VAL A 292 9.21 -3.02 10.00
CA VAL A 292 9.16 -4.47 10.23
C VAL A 292 10.54 -4.92 10.66
N THR A 293 10.65 -5.56 11.83
CA THR A 293 11.91 -6.13 12.30
C THR A 293 11.90 -7.64 12.10
N LYS A 294 12.93 -8.17 11.46
CA LYS A 294 13.14 -9.62 11.29
C LYS A 294 13.59 -10.30 12.60
N GLU A 295 14.05 -9.54 13.58
CA GLU A 295 14.75 -10.01 14.79
C GLU A 295 14.04 -9.68 16.10
N GLY A 296 12.73 -9.66 16.16
CA GLY A 296 11.95 -9.80 17.41
C GLY A 296 12.21 -8.84 18.59
N ALA A 297 13.21 -7.96 18.55
CA ALA A 297 13.56 -7.09 19.69
C ALA A 297 12.76 -5.77 19.76
N VAL A 298 12.15 -5.35 18.64
CA VAL A 298 11.37 -4.12 18.53
C VAL A 298 9.94 -4.48 18.12
N ALA A 299 8.95 -3.81 18.71
CA ALA A 299 7.54 -4.03 18.39
C ALA A 299 7.27 -3.76 16.89
N GLY A 300 6.91 -4.82 16.16
CA GLY A 300 6.57 -4.71 14.75
C GLY A 300 5.17 -4.13 14.51
N PRO A 301 4.84 -3.74 13.28
CA PRO A 301 3.54 -3.18 12.90
C PRO A 301 2.34 -4.06 13.25
N ARG A 302 2.50 -5.39 13.31
CA ARG A 302 1.43 -6.34 13.63
C ARG A 302 0.73 -6.08 14.96
N VAL A 303 1.46 -5.57 15.96
CA VAL A 303 0.88 -5.21 17.26
C VAL A 303 -0.15 -4.09 17.12
N LEU A 304 0.02 -3.21 16.12
CA LEU A 304 -0.80 -2.03 15.89
C LEU A 304 -1.99 -2.27 14.95
N GLU A 305 -1.97 -3.34 14.15
CA GLU A 305 -2.98 -3.60 13.13
C GLU A 305 -4.42 -3.58 13.68
N HIS A 306 -4.60 -4.06 14.91
CA HIS A 306 -5.93 -4.07 15.53
C HIS A 306 -6.38 -2.69 16.03
N MET A 307 -5.46 -1.79 16.32
CA MET A 307 -5.73 -0.48 16.92
C MET A 307 -6.03 0.60 15.88
N VAL A 308 -5.44 0.50 14.69
CA VAL A 308 -5.55 1.51 13.63
C VAL A 308 -6.74 1.25 12.71
N ASP A 309 -7.17 2.28 11.96
CA ASP A 309 -8.28 2.18 11.03
C ASP A 309 -7.87 1.58 9.68
N THR A 310 -6.68 1.94 9.21
CA THR A 310 -6.12 1.48 7.93
C THR A 310 -4.69 1.00 8.14
N VAL A 311 -4.32 -0.11 7.50
CA VAL A 311 -2.97 -0.68 7.48
C VAL A 311 -2.53 -0.83 6.04
N LEU A 312 -1.44 -0.18 5.71
CA LEU A 312 -0.78 -0.22 4.41
C LEU A 312 0.59 -0.87 4.58
N TYR A 313 0.92 -1.84 3.72
CA TYR A 313 2.24 -2.43 3.69
C TYR A 313 2.92 -2.19 2.35
N PHE A 314 4.15 -1.68 2.42
CA PHE A 314 5.07 -1.66 1.29
C PHE A 314 5.76 -3.01 1.15
N GLU A 315 5.68 -3.59 -0.04
CA GLU A 315 6.40 -4.78 -0.46
C GLU A 315 7.25 -4.47 -1.71
N GLY A 316 8.34 -5.18 -1.88
CA GLY A 316 9.21 -5.09 -3.05
C GLY A 316 10.64 -5.47 -2.71
N ASP A 317 11.37 -5.97 -3.69
CA ASP A 317 12.79 -6.21 -3.56
C ASP A 317 13.56 -4.88 -3.63
N ARG A 318 14.63 -4.74 -2.84
CA ARG A 318 15.49 -3.55 -2.86
C ARG A 318 16.18 -3.35 -4.21
N HIS A 319 16.32 -4.42 -4.98
CA HIS A 319 16.92 -4.42 -6.31
C HIS A 319 15.91 -4.23 -7.43
N ALA A 320 14.61 -4.39 -7.16
CA ALA A 320 13.56 -4.12 -8.14
C ALA A 320 13.26 -2.61 -8.22
N SER A 321 12.97 -2.13 -9.41
CA SER A 321 12.68 -0.70 -9.64
C SER A 321 11.35 -0.26 -9.05
N TYR A 322 10.43 -1.20 -8.80
CA TYR A 322 9.08 -0.88 -8.34
C TYR A 322 8.82 -1.34 -6.90
N ARG A 323 7.79 -0.75 -6.33
CA ARG A 323 7.28 -0.98 -4.99
C ARG A 323 5.78 -1.15 -5.07
N ILE A 324 5.25 -2.14 -4.35
CA ILE A 324 3.83 -2.40 -4.28
C ILE A 324 3.33 -2.01 -2.89
N LEU A 325 2.27 -1.24 -2.84
CA LEU A 325 1.60 -0.85 -1.62
C LEU A 325 0.30 -1.63 -1.49
N HIS A 326 0.18 -2.47 -0.47
CA HIS A 326 -1.00 -3.29 -0.20
C HIS A 326 -1.85 -2.70 0.93
N GLY A 327 -3.16 -2.69 0.76
CA GLY A 327 -4.11 -2.43 1.83
C GLY A 327 -4.43 -3.72 2.60
N VAL A 328 -3.79 -3.94 3.76
CA VAL A 328 -4.03 -5.14 4.59
C VAL A 328 -5.27 -5.01 5.46
N LYS A 329 -5.58 -3.80 5.88
CA LYS A 329 -6.80 -3.44 6.61
C LYS A 329 -7.27 -2.07 6.17
N ASN A 330 -8.57 -1.95 5.89
CA ASN A 330 -9.16 -0.65 5.58
C ASN A 330 -10.62 -0.63 6.04
N ARG A 331 -10.95 0.21 7.03
CA ARG A 331 -12.33 0.38 7.52
C ARG A 331 -13.18 1.24 6.59
N PHE A 332 -12.55 1.93 5.64
CA PHE A 332 -13.18 2.92 4.78
C PHE A 332 -13.22 2.51 3.31
N GLY A 333 -12.66 1.36 2.97
CA GLY A 333 -12.59 0.86 1.59
C GLY A 333 -12.23 -0.62 1.52
N SER A 334 -12.00 -1.10 0.29
CA SER A 334 -11.54 -2.47 0.05
C SER A 334 -10.11 -2.68 0.57
N THR A 335 -9.81 -3.89 1.03
CA THR A 335 -8.45 -4.34 1.37
C THR A 335 -7.75 -5.01 0.20
N ASP A 336 -8.47 -5.19 -0.92
CA ASP A 336 -7.95 -5.91 -2.08
C ASP A 336 -7.24 -4.99 -3.09
N GLU A 337 -7.18 -3.68 -2.82
CA GLU A 337 -6.55 -2.72 -3.72
C GLU A 337 -5.04 -2.63 -3.50
N ILE A 338 -4.32 -2.49 -4.62
CA ILE A 338 -2.87 -2.24 -4.61
C ILE A 338 -2.52 -0.94 -5.31
N GLY A 339 -1.44 -0.30 -4.84
CA GLY A 339 -0.77 0.80 -5.50
C GLY A 339 0.60 0.37 -6.01
N VAL A 340 0.93 0.71 -7.25
CA VAL A 340 2.23 0.37 -7.85
C VAL A 340 3.03 1.63 -8.09
N PHE A 341 4.27 1.64 -7.60
CA PHE A 341 5.19 2.77 -7.66
C PHE A 341 6.54 2.35 -8.21
N GLU A 342 7.17 3.22 -8.96
CA GLU A 342 8.57 3.12 -9.36
C GLU A 342 9.43 4.05 -8.49
N MET A 343 10.57 3.54 -8.00
CA MET A 343 11.51 4.36 -7.23
C MET A 343 12.46 5.08 -8.18
N LYS A 344 12.39 6.42 -8.21
CA LYS A 344 13.30 7.30 -8.98
C LYS A 344 14.12 8.18 -8.05
N GLU A 345 15.08 8.92 -8.59
CA GLU A 345 15.86 9.90 -7.83
C GLU A 345 14.98 11.01 -7.24
N SER A 346 13.92 11.38 -7.96
CA SER A 346 12.91 12.37 -7.52
C SER A 346 11.91 11.85 -6.49
N GLY A 347 11.96 10.55 -6.13
CA GLY A 347 11.04 9.89 -5.20
C GLY A 347 10.26 8.74 -5.84
N LEU A 348 9.09 8.45 -5.30
CA LEU A 348 8.18 7.43 -5.80
C LEU A 348 7.29 8.02 -6.90
N CYS A 349 7.34 7.42 -8.08
CA CYS A 349 6.48 7.74 -9.21
C CYS A 349 5.37 6.70 -9.35
N GLU A 350 4.16 7.15 -9.59
CA GLU A 350 3.03 6.25 -9.87
C GLU A 350 3.24 5.49 -11.18
N VAL A 351 2.88 4.21 -11.20
CA VAL A 351 2.88 3.39 -12.41
C VAL A 351 1.43 3.24 -12.90
N PRO A 352 0.99 4.03 -13.88
CA PRO A 352 -0.40 4.02 -14.32
C PRO A 352 -0.82 2.69 -14.94
N ASN A 353 0.10 2.01 -15.62
CA ASN A 353 -0.10 0.71 -16.23
C ASN A 353 0.97 -0.31 -15.78
N PRO A 354 0.76 -0.99 -14.65
CA PRO A 354 1.71 -1.99 -14.16
C PRO A 354 1.95 -3.13 -15.15
N SER A 355 0.92 -3.55 -15.88
CA SER A 355 1.04 -4.63 -16.86
C SER A 355 2.02 -4.30 -17.98
N GLU A 356 1.97 -3.09 -18.52
CA GLU A 356 2.89 -2.62 -19.57
C GLU A 356 4.33 -2.60 -19.04
N PHE A 357 4.51 -2.04 -17.85
CA PHE A 357 5.79 -1.98 -17.18
C PHE A 357 6.38 -3.38 -16.88
N MET A 358 5.54 -4.35 -16.42
CA MET A 358 5.96 -5.72 -16.10
C MET A 358 6.31 -6.55 -17.33
N LEU A 359 5.87 -6.15 -18.51
CA LEU A 359 6.14 -6.82 -19.78
C LEU A 359 7.29 -6.19 -20.57
N ASP A 360 7.84 -5.08 -20.07
CA ASP A 360 8.98 -4.41 -20.70
C ASP A 360 10.24 -5.29 -20.66
N GLY A 361 11.00 -5.30 -21.76
CA GLY A 361 12.22 -6.12 -21.89
C GLY A 361 12.00 -7.62 -22.07
N ARG A 362 10.78 -8.08 -22.38
CA ARG A 362 10.48 -9.48 -22.65
C ARG A 362 11.25 -9.98 -23.88
N PRO A 363 11.89 -11.18 -23.83
CA PRO A 363 12.62 -11.74 -24.96
C PRO A 363 11.67 -12.15 -26.08
N GLU A 364 11.97 -11.76 -27.30
CA GLU A 364 11.24 -12.18 -28.50
C GLU A 364 11.68 -13.58 -28.95
N GLY A 365 10.73 -14.42 -29.35
CA GLY A 365 11.00 -15.71 -29.96
C GLY A 365 11.67 -16.76 -29.06
N ALA A 366 11.61 -16.60 -27.74
CA ALA A 366 12.18 -17.54 -26.78
C ALA A 366 11.15 -18.58 -26.33
N SER A 367 11.57 -19.87 -26.27
CA SER A 367 10.79 -20.91 -25.61
C SER A 367 10.86 -20.76 -24.10
N GLY A 368 9.83 -21.19 -23.38
CA GLY A 368 9.76 -21.11 -21.91
C GLY A 368 9.22 -19.79 -21.37
N SER A 369 8.81 -18.85 -22.19
CA SER A 369 8.19 -17.59 -21.78
C SER A 369 6.74 -17.50 -22.23
N VAL A 370 5.85 -17.05 -21.33
CA VAL A 370 4.43 -16.79 -21.63
C VAL A 370 3.90 -15.69 -20.71
N VAL A 371 2.92 -14.92 -21.20
CA VAL A 371 2.23 -13.94 -20.37
C VAL A 371 1.05 -14.60 -19.66
N ALA A 372 0.98 -14.43 -18.34
CA ALA A 372 -0.15 -14.80 -17.51
C ALA A 372 -0.84 -13.55 -16.95
N CYS A 373 -2.10 -13.71 -16.50
CA CYS A 373 -2.83 -12.64 -15.84
C CYS A 373 -3.16 -13.04 -14.41
N SER A 374 -2.64 -12.28 -13.43
CA SER A 374 -3.04 -12.30 -12.04
C SER A 374 -4.03 -11.19 -11.74
N MET A 375 -4.91 -11.42 -10.75
CA MET A 375 -5.72 -10.36 -10.14
C MET A 375 -5.10 -9.98 -8.80
N GLU A 376 -4.70 -8.73 -8.70
CA GLU A 376 -4.33 -8.14 -7.43
C GLU A 376 -5.45 -7.18 -7.02
N GLY A 377 -6.30 -7.66 -6.10
CA GLY A 377 -7.55 -7.00 -5.79
C GLY A 377 -8.54 -6.96 -6.94
N THR A 378 -8.90 -5.76 -7.35
CA THR A 378 -9.79 -5.54 -8.52
C THR A 378 -9.01 -5.32 -9.82
N ARG A 379 -7.67 -5.28 -9.76
CA ARG A 379 -6.81 -4.92 -10.89
C ARG A 379 -6.20 -6.15 -11.55
N PRO A 380 -6.46 -6.40 -12.86
CA PRO A 380 -5.71 -7.39 -13.62
C PRO A 380 -4.28 -6.88 -13.86
N ILE A 381 -3.29 -7.73 -13.58
CA ILE A 381 -1.89 -7.47 -13.87
C ILE A 381 -1.39 -8.57 -14.79
N LEU A 382 -0.86 -8.18 -15.95
CA LEU A 382 -0.22 -9.07 -16.88
C LEU A 382 1.25 -9.21 -16.53
N ILE A 383 1.74 -10.44 -16.46
CA ILE A 383 3.07 -10.76 -15.96
C ILE A 383 3.69 -11.85 -16.82
N GLU A 384 4.97 -11.73 -17.09
CA GLU A 384 5.71 -12.77 -17.74
C GLU A 384 6.04 -13.91 -16.76
N VAL A 385 5.70 -15.13 -17.15
CA VAL A 385 6.09 -16.38 -16.48
C VAL A 385 7.14 -17.05 -17.34
N GLN A 386 8.31 -17.28 -16.77
CA GLN A 386 9.43 -17.94 -17.40
C GLN A 386 9.68 -19.32 -16.79
N ALA A 387 9.96 -20.31 -17.60
CA ALA A 387 10.39 -21.62 -17.16
C ALA A 387 11.58 -22.11 -17.98
N LEU A 388 12.53 -22.74 -17.31
CA LEU A 388 13.66 -23.41 -17.94
C LEU A 388 13.69 -24.85 -17.47
N THR A 389 13.71 -25.78 -18.42
CA THR A 389 13.88 -27.22 -18.16
C THR A 389 15.18 -27.70 -18.79
N ALA A 390 16.01 -28.36 -18.02
CA ALA A 390 17.29 -28.89 -18.48
C ALA A 390 17.50 -30.30 -17.93
N ARG A 391 18.19 -31.16 -18.66
CA ARG A 391 18.56 -32.51 -18.13
C ARG A 391 19.43 -32.35 -16.91
N SER A 392 19.03 -33.01 -15.82
CA SER A 392 19.82 -33.00 -14.60
C SER A 392 20.93 -34.04 -14.66
N ASN A 393 22.12 -33.63 -14.25
CA ASN A 393 23.25 -34.55 -14.01
C ASN A 393 23.34 -34.93 -12.52
N LEU A 394 22.35 -34.56 -11.71
CA LEU A 394 22.31 -34.80 -10.27
C LEU A 394 21.40 -36.00 -9.95
N ALA A 395 21.72 -36.72 -8.88
CA ALA A 395 20.86 -37.78 -8.36
C ALA A 395 19.47 -37.24 -7.94
N TYR A 396 19.39 -35.95 -7.56
CA TYR A 396 18.17 -35.24 -7.21
C TYR A 396 18.09 -33.99 -8.05
N PRO A 397 17.20 -33.94 -9.06
CA PRO A 397 16.99 -32.78 -9.90
C PRO A 397 16.58 -31.55 -9.09
N ARG A 398 17.09 -30.38 -9.49
CA ARG A 398 16.79 -29.11 -8.84
C ARG A 398 15.44 -28.58 -9.26
N ARG A 399 14.70 -28.06 -8.29
CA ARG A 399 13.44 -27.38 -8.52
C ARG A 399 13.48 -26.06 -7.78
N THR A 400 13.64 -24.98 -8.52
CA THR A 400 13.81 -23.62 -7.98
C THR A 400 12.73 -22.73 -8.54
N THR A 401 12.11 -21.97 -7.66
CA THR A 401 11.07 -21.00 -8.04
C THR A 401 11.42 -19.62 -7.47
N ASP A 402 11.20 -18.61 -8.27
CA ASP A 402 11.20 -17.22 -7.83
C ASP A 402 9.87 -16.58 -8.22
N GLY A 403 9.25 -15.85 -7.28
CA GLY A 403 7.94 -15.23 -7.46
C GLY A 403 6.73 -16.17 -7.39
N ALA A 404 6.90 -17.49 -7.47
CA ALA A 404 5.84 -18.50 -7.33
C ALA A 404 6.05 -19.40 -6.12
N ASP A 405 4.96 -19.97 -5.57
CA ASP A 405 5.05 -20.96 -4.48
C ASP A 405 5.68 -22.26 -4.96
N ASN A 406 6.78 -22.67 -4.32
CA ASN A 406 7.54 -23.86 -4.71
C ASN A 406 6.72 -25.15 -4.59
N ASN A 407 5.87 -25.28 -3.56
CA ASN A 407 5.02 -26.45 -3.39
C ASN A 407 3.98 -26.51 -4.50
N ARG A 408 3.40 -25.36 -4.88
CA ARG A 408 2.43 -25.29 -5.98
C ARG A 408 3.07 -25.70 -7.30
N VAL A 409 4.25 -25.18 -7.62
CA VAL A 409 4.98 -25.58 -8.84
C VAL A 409 5.27 -27.08 -8.85
N ASN A 410 5.73 -27.67 -7.74
CA ASN A 410 5.96 -29.12 -7.65
C ASN A 410 4.69 -29.94 -7.91
N LEU A 411 3.52 -29.49 -7.43
CA LEU A 411 2.23 -30.14 -7.72
C LEU A 411 1.91 -30.07 -9.22
N LEU A 412 2.13 -28.92 -9.86
CA LEU A 412 1.89 -28.73 -11.30
C LEU A 412 2.81 -29.65 -12.13
N LEU A 413 4.09 -29.76 -11.77
CA LEU A 413 5.04 -30.69 -12.43
C LEU A 413 4.59 -32.15 -12.31
N ALA A 414 4.12 -32.57 -11.12
CA ALA A 414 3.57 -33.92 -10.92
C ALA A 414 2.31 -34.17 -11.79
N VAL A 415 1.45 -33.16 -11.99
CA VAL A 415 0.29 -33.25 -12.90
C VAL A 415 0.76 -33.44 -14.33
N LEU A 416 1.77 -32.68 -14.81
CA LEU A 416 2.32 -32.81 -16.16
C LEU A 416 2.92 -34.20 -16.38
N GLU A 417 3.70 -34.72 -15.42
CA GLU A 417 4.25 -36.10 -15.49
C GLU A 417 3.13 -37.15 -15.59
N ARG A 418 2.16 -37.07 -14.68
CA ARG A 418 1.13 -38.10 -14.58
C ARG A 418 0.12 -38.08 -15.71
N ARG A 419 -0.25 -36.87 -16.20
CA ARG A 419 -1.35 -36.69 -17.17
C ARG A 419 -0.88 -36.62 -18.63
N LEU A 420 0.33 -36.11 -18.86
CA LEU A 420 0.90 -35.94 -20.18
C LEU A 420 2.07 -36.90 -20.47
N GLY A 421 2.58 -37.59 -19.45
CA GLY A 421 3.72 -38.51 -19.60
C GLY A 421 5.06 -37.82 -19.79
N PHE A 422 5.18 -36.55 -19.40
CA PHE A 422 6.44 -35.82 -19.47
C PHE A 422 7.42 -36.38 -18.41
N ARG A 423 8.68 -36.63 -18.81
CA ARG A 423 9.72 -37.11 -17.90
C ARG A 423 10.43 -35.93 -17.24
N LEU A 424 9.71 -35.26 -16.32
CA LEU A 424 10.25 -34.12 -15.59
C LEU A 424 11.03 -34.52 -14.32
N SER A 425 10.88 -35.79 -13.89
CA SER A 425 11.63 -36.37 -12.77
C SER A 425 13.14 -36.41 -12.99
N ASP A 426 13.60 -36.42 -14.25
CA ASP A 426 15.02 -36.46 -14.60
C ASP A 426 15.55 -35.05 -15.01
N MET A 427 14.76 -34.02 -14.80
CA MET A 427 15.07 -32.65 -15.27
C MET A 427 15.13 -31.65 -14.13
N ASP A 428 16.12 -30.78 -14.18
CA ASP A 428 16.13 -29.55 -13.42
C ASP A 428 15.05 -28.62 -13.98
N VAL A 429 14.24 -28.02 -13.10
CA VAL A 429 13.18 -27.10 -13.47
C VAL A 429 13.32 -25.81 -12.68
N TYR A 430 13.39 -24.71 -13.41
CA TYR A 430 13.44 -23.37 -12.86
C TYR A 430 12.19 -22.61 -13.34
N VAL A 431 11.50 -21.97 -12.42
CA VAL A 431 10.34 -21.11 -12.72
C VAL A 431 10.58 -19.72 -12.12
N ASN A 432 10.43 -18.71 -12.93
CA ASN A 432 10.61 -17.32 -12.53
C ASN A 432 9.39 -16.49 -12.95
N ILE A 433 8.85 -15.71 -12.03
CA ILE A 433 7.90 -14.65 -12.34
C ILE A 433 8.70 -13.37 -12.56
N ALA A 434 8.71 -12.88 -13.81
CA ALA A 434 9.46 -11.68 -14.14
C ALA A 434 8.97 -10.49 -13.30
N GLY A 435 9.89 -9.60 -13.00
CA GLY A 435 9.55 -8.39 -12.28
C GLY A 435 9.61 -8.48 -10.75
N GLY A 436 10.04 -9.63 -10.13
CA GLY A 436 10.22 -9.77 -8.69
C GLY A 436 8.92 -9.74 -7.87
N VAL A 437 7.76 -9.96 -8.49
CA VAL A 437 6.45 -10.03 -7.84
C VAL A 437 6.22 -11.43 -7.29
N ARG A 438 5.68 -11.53 -6.09
CA ARG A 438 5.26 -12.81 -5.52
C ARG A 438 3.77 -13.00 -5.74
N LEU A 439 3.43 -14.00 -6.56
CA LEU A 439 2.05 -14.33 -6.89
C LEU A 439 1.54 -15.50 -6.05
N ARG A 440 0.33 -15.36 -5.55
CA ARG A 440 -0.37 -16.41 -4.79
C ARG A 440 -1.68 -16.84 -5.45
N GLU A 441 -2.07 -16.15 -6.52
CA GLU A 441 -3.33 -16.42 -7.19
C GLU A 441 -3.25 -17.69 -8.05
N PRO A 442 -4.16 -18.68 -7.86
CA PRO A 442 -4.16 -19.93 -8.64
C PRO A 442 -4.39 -19.73 -10.16
N ALA A 443 -4.91 -18.60 -10.58
CA ALA A 443 -5.10 -18.29 -11.99
C ALA A 443 -3.80 -18.30 -12.82
N VAL A 444 -2.65 -18.16 -12.17
CA VAL A 444 -1.32 -18.19 -12.80
C VAL A 444 -0.84 -19.60 -13.09
N ASP A 445 -1.45 -20.64 -12.51
CA ASP A 445 -1.07 -22.04 -12.72
C ASP A 445 -0.97 -22.42 -14.19
N LEU A 446 -1.96 -21.99 -14.99
CA LEU A 446 -1.99 -22.29 -16.42
C LEU A 446 -0.81 -21.65 -17.14
N GLY A 447 -0.39 -20.44 -16.75
CA GLY A 447 0.81 -19.78 -17.23
C GLY A 447 2.08 -20.57 -16.91
N ILE A 448 2.23 -21.04 -15.66
CA ILE A 448 3.36 -21.87 -15.23
C ILE A 448 3.40 -23.16 -16.05
N VAL A 449 2.27 -23.82 -16.20
CA VAL A 449 2.15 -25.05 -16.99
C VAL A 449 2.53 -24.82 -18.45
N VAL A 450 2.05 -23.74 -19.08
CA VAL A 450 2.40 -23.38 -20.46
C VAL A 450 3.88 -23.08 -20.61
N ALA A 451 4.47 -22.30 -19.68
CA ALA A 451 5.91 -22.00 -19.72
C ALA A 451 6.76 -23.27 -19.60
N VAL A 452 6.41 -24.19 -18.70
CA VAL A 452 7.10 -25.48 -18.56
C VAL A 452 6.95 -26.35 -19.80
N ILE A 453 5.74 -26.44 -20.40
CA ILE A 453 5.50 -27.20 -21.64
C ILE A 453 6.31 -26.61 -22.79
N SER A 454 6.30 -25.28 -22.92
CA SER A 454 7.04 -24.52 -23.92
C SER A 454 8.53 -24.81 -23.86
N SER A 455 9.12 -24.69 -22.66
CA SER A 455 10.54 -25.01 -22.42
C SER A 455 10.88 -26.49 -22.65
N PHE A 456 10.01 -27.40 -22.20
CA PHE A 456 10.26 -28.86 -22.32
C PHE A 456 10.21 -29.36 -23.76
N LYS A 457 9.31 -28.78 -24.58
CA LYS A 457 9.12 -29.13 -25.99
C LYS A 457 9.86 -28.20 -26.97
N ASP A 458 10.51 -27.18 -26.45
CA ASP A 458 11.17 -26.12 -27.23
C ASP A 458 10.21 -25.44 -28.23
N ILE A 459 9.00 -25.11 -27.77
CA ILE A 459 7.97 -24.45 -28.57
C ILE A 459 7.89 -22.99 -28.15
N VAL A 460 8.07 -22.07 -29.09
CA VAL A 460 7.86 -20.63 -28.89
C VAL A 460 6.36 -20.34 -28.79
N ILE A 461 5.94 -19.67 -27.73
CA ILE A 461 4.57 -19.17 -27.56
C ILE A 461 4.50 -17.77 -28.19
N ASP A 462 3.47 -17.52 -28.99
CA ASP A 462 3.24 -16.19 -29.59
C ASP A 462 3.17 -15.11 -28.50
N GLU A 463 3.91 -14.03 -28.69
CA GLU A 463 4.07 -12.94 -27.72
C GLU A 463 2.76 -12.26 -27.36
N LYS A 464 1.79 -12.28 -28.27
CA LYS A 464 0.45 -11.73 -28.07
C LYS A 464 -0.55 -12.76 -27.53
N THR A 465 -0.05 -13.83 -26.93
CA THR A 465 -0.86 -14.85 -26.24
C THR A 465 -0.85 -14.62 -24.75
N LEU A 466 -2.03 -14.43 -24.15
CA LEU A 466 -2.27 -14.38 -22.72
C LEU A 466 -2.86 -15.69 -22.23
N VAL A 467 -2.45 -16.14 -21.06
CA VAL A 467 -2.92 -17.39 -20.47
C VAL A 467 -3.36 -17.18 -19.02
N PHE A 468 -4.49 -17.73 -18.61
CA PHE A 468 -4.88 -17.78 -17.20
C PHE A 468 -5.84 -18.94 -16.91
N GLY A 469 -5.75 -19.52 -15.71
CA GLY A 469 -6.61 -20.60 -15.24
C GLY A 469 -5.97 -21.37 -14.09
N GLU A 470 -6.80 -21.93 -13.20
CA GLU A 470 -6.35 -22.82 -12.15
C GLU A 470 -6.22 -24.26 -12.68
N VAL A 471 -5.17 -24.98 -12.29
CA VAL A 471 -4.95 -26.37 -12.68
C VAL A 471 -5.14 -27.29 -11.48
N GLY A 472 -6.12 -28.19 -11.56
CA GLY A 472 -6.36 -29.20 -10.51
C GLY A 472 -5.47 -30.44 -10.64
N LEU A 473 -5.41 -31.25 -9.59
CA LEU A 473 -4.55 -32.46 -9.51
C LEU A 473 -4.95 -33.56 -10.51
N SER A 474 -6.21 -33.57 -11.01
CA SER A 474 -6.63 -34.47 -12.07
C SER A 474 -6.20 -33.99 -13.48
N GLY A 475 -5.60 -32.81 -13.58
CA GLY A 475 -5.25 -32.15 -14.82
C GLY A 475 -6.41 -31.37 -15.43
N GLU A 476 -7.50 -31.17 -14.70
CA GLU A 476 -8.62 -30.32 -15.09
C GLU A 476 -8.23 -28.85 -14.97
N ILE A 477 -8.80 -28.01 -15.84
CA ILE A 477 -8.63 -26.56 -15.82
C ILE A 477 -9.91 -25.93 -15.29
N ARG A 478 -9.80 -25.26 -14.15
CA ARG A 478 -10.90 -24.70 -13.36
C ARG A 478 -11.12 -23.23 -13.68
N SER A 479 -12.36 -22.79 -13.49
CA SER A 479 -12.73 -21.38 -13.62
C SER A 479 -12.01 -20.51 -12.58
N VAL A 480 -11.73 -19.27 -12.98
CA VAL A 480 -11.15 -18.25 -12.13
C VAL A 480 -12.05 -17.03 -12.05
N SER A 481 -11.89 -16.25 -11.01
CA SER A 481 -12.65 -15.01 -10.80
C SER A 481 -12.30 -13.95 -11.85
N GLN A 482 -13.22 -13.03 -12.11
CA GLN A 482 -13.01 -11.82 -12.91
C GLN A 482 -12.45 -12.07 -14.32
N ALA A 483 -12.77 -13.22 -14.96
CA ALA A 483 -12.31 -13.54 -16.31
C ALA A 483 -12.61 -12.43 -17.37
N PRO A 484 -13.77 -11.73 -17.33
CA PRO A 484 -14.03 -10.61 -18.23
C PRO A 484 -13.05 -9.45 -18.10
N LEU A 485 -12.62 -9.12 -16.87
CA LEU A 485 -11.66 -8.03 -16.63
C LEU A 485 -10.26 -8.40 -17.15
N ARG A 486 -9.83 -9.65 -16.98
CA ARG A 486 -8.56 -10.16 -17.49
C ARG A 486 -8.50 -10.07 -19.03
N VAL A 487 -9.59 -10.46 -19.70
CA VAL A 487 -9.69 -10.37 -21.16
C VAL A 487 -9.73 -8.91 -21.62
N LYS A 488 -10.45 -8.04 -20.90
CA LYS A 488 -10.49 -6.61 -21.22
C LYS A 488 -9.10 -5.96 -21.14
N GLU A 489 -8.30 -6.30 -20.13
CA GLU A 489 -6.92 -5.81 -20.01
C GLU A 489 -6.04 -6.36 -21.15
N ALA A 490 -6.21 -7.64 -21.52
CA ALA A 490 -5.52 -8.23 -22.67
C ALA A 490 -5.81 -7.46 -23.98
N VAL A 491 -7.08 -7.15 -24.24
CA VAL A 491 -7.49 -6.37 -25.42
C VAL A 491 -6.85 -4.98 -25.39
N LYS A 492 -6.89 -4.29 -24.23
CA LYS A 492 -6.32 -2.95 -24.06
C LYS A 492 -4.82 -2.92 -24.36
N LEU A 493 -4.09 -3.99 -24.03
CA LEU A 493 -2.65 -4.12 -24.25
C LEU A 493 -2.28 -4.77 -25.60
N GLY A 494 -3.26 -4.99 -26.47
CA GLY A 494 -3.03 -5.44 -27.85
C GLY A 494 -2.73 -6.94 -27.99
N PHE A 495 -3.10 -7.77 -26.99
CA PHE A 495 -3.06 -9.22 -27.13
C PHE A 495 -4.10 -9.69 -28.15
N THR A 496 -3.73 -10.71 -28.92
CA THR A 496 -4.57 -11.26 -29.99
C THR A 496 -5.20 -12.60 -29.62
N THR A 497 -4.61 -13.32 -28.67
CA THR A 497 -5.08 -14.64 -28.26
C THR A 497 -5.13 -14.74 -26.74
N VAL A 498 -6.22 -15.33 -26.22
CA VAL A 498 -6.32 -15.69 -24.78
C VAL A 498 -6.68 -17.16 -24.64
N ILE A 499 -5.84 -17.90 -23.92
CA ILE A 499 -6.13 -19.28 -23.49
C ILE A 499 -6.68 -19.23 -22.06
N LEU A 500 -7.90 -19.71 -21.87
CA LEU A 500 -8.64 -19.59 -20.61
C LEU A 500 -9.47 -20.85 -20.33
N PRO A 501 -9.94 -21.05 -19.08
CA PRO A 501 -10.81 -22.17 -18.76
C PRO A 501 -12.09 -22.14 -19.60
N GLN A 502 -12.47 -23.30 -20.16
CA GLN A 502 -13.71 -23.44 -20.94
C GLN A 502 -14.95 -22.95 -20.15
N ALA A 503 -14.95 -23.12 -18.84
CA ALA A 503 -16.04 -22.67 -17.97
C ALA A 503 -16.20 -21.14 -17.96
N CYS A 504 -15.09 -20.39 -18.16
CA CYS A 504 -15.11 -18.92 -18.20
C CYS A 504 -15.62 -18.33 -19.52
N MET A 505 -15.68 -19.12 -20.60
CA MET A 505 -16.12 -18.65 -21.92
C MET A 505 -17.50 -18.00 -21.91
N ARG A 506 -18.42 -18.52 -21.09
CA ARG A 506 -19.78 -17.96 -20.98
C ARG A 506 -19.81 -16.58 -20.32
N SER A 507 -18.99 -16.37 -19.31
CA SER A 507 -18.92 -15.09 -18.57
C SER A 507 -18.17 -14.01 -19.35
N VAL A 508 -17.20 -14.40 -20.19
CA VAL A 508 -16.45 -13.47 -21.05
C VAL A 508 -17.28 -13.06 -22.27
N GLY A 509 -18.06 -13.98 -22.82
CA GLY A 509 -18.84 -13.73 -24.04
C GLY A 509 -17.97 -13.55 -25.27
N LYS A 510 -18.44 -12.72 -26.21
CA LYS A 510 -17.66 -12.32 -27.40
C LYS A 510 -16.76 -11.13 -27.01
N ALA A 511 -15.50 -11.23 -27.32
CA ALA A 511 -14.55 -10.13 -27.20
C ALA A 511 -14.03 -9.79 -28.61
N ASP A 512 -14.29 -8.57 -29.06
CA ASP A 512 -13.88 -8.12 -30.39
C ASP A 512 -12.35 -7.94 -30.42
N GLY A 513 -11.76 -8.37 -31.53
CA GLY A 513 -10.33 -8.22 -31.79
C GLY A 513 -9.42 -9.24 -31.11
N ILE A 514 -9.97 -10.23 -30.36
CA ILE A 514 -9.17 -11.23 -29.64
C ILE A 514 -9.74 -12.65 -29.84
N ARG A 515 -8.85 -13.61 -30.07
CA ARG A 515 -9.20 -15.02 -30.20
C ARG A 515 -9.24 -15.66 -28.81
N LEU A 516 -10.38 -16.20 -28.43
CA LEU A 516 -10.54 -16.92 -27.15
C LEU A 516 -10.45 -18.43 -27.38
N ILE A 517 -9.55 -19.11 -26.67
CA ILE A 517 -9.36 -20.56 -26.72
C ILE A 517 -9.72 -21.14 -25.35
N GLY A 518 -10.87 -21.78 -25.28
CA GLY A 518 -11.34 -22.45 -24.06
C GLY A 518 -10.73 -23.83 -23.90
N VAL A 519 -10.09 -24.12 -22.76
CA VAL A 519 -9.47 -25.40 -22.46
C VAL A 519 -10.11 -26.01 -21.21
N ARG A 520 -10.29 -27.38 -21.20
CA ARG A 520 -10.91 -28.12 -20.09
C ARG A 520 -9.89 -28.84 -19.22
N ASN A 521 -8.78 -29.25 -19.82
CA ASN A 521 -7.73 -30.02 -19.18
C ASN A 521 -6.37 -29.74 -19.82
N VAL A 522 -5.31 -30.24 -19.21
CA VAL A 522 -3.93 -30.04 -19.69
C VAL A 522 -3.64 -30.70 -21.05
N ARG A 523 -4.44 -31.69 -21.51
CA ARG A 523 -4.30 -32.26 -22.86
C ARG A 523 -4.88 -31.32 -23.91
N ASP A 524 -6.05 -30.74 -23.64
CA ASP A 524 -6.65 -29.73 -24.52
C ASP A 524 -5.69 -28.54 -24.67
N LEU A 525 -5.00 -28.16 -23.56
CA LEU A 525 -3.99 -27.12 -23.57
C LEU A 525 -2.84 -27.42 -24.54
N VAL A 526 -2.25 -28.63 -24.46
CA VAL A 526 -1.16 -29.03 -25.38
C VAL A 526 -1.61 -28.92 -26.84
N ASN A 527 -2.83 -29.38 -27.17
CA ASN A 527 -3.38 -29.28 -28.52
C ASN A 527 -3.62 -27.83 -28.96
N ALA A 528 -3.82 -26.91 -28.02
CA ALA A 528 -4.00 -25.49 -28.34
C ALA A 528 -2.67 -24.76 -28.56
N LEU A 529 -1.54 -25.35 -28.10
CA LEU A 529 -0.20 -24.77 -28.26
C LEU A 529 0.55 -25.33 -29.49
N THR A 530 0.11 -26.46 -30.04
CA THR A 530 0.65 -27.12 -31.22
C THR A 530 -0.27 -26.87 -32.44
#